data_78d8cde236cb634d61a9750d0e6e9b6b
#
_entry.id   78d8cde236cb634d61a9750d0e6e9b6b
#
_cell.length_a   1.000
_cell.length_b   1.000
_cell.length_c   1.000
_cell.angle_alpha   90.00
_cell.angle_beta   90.00
_cell.angle_gamma   90.00
#
_symmetry.space_group_name_H-M   'P 1'
#
loop_
_entity.id
_entity.type
_entity.pdbx_description
1 polymer ?
#
loop_
_entity_poly.entity_id
_entity_poly.type
_entity_poly.pdbx_seq_one_letter_code
_entity_poly.pdbx_strand_id
1 'polypeptide(L)'
;MATIDHHDDGAGFTELVDIHAGILRKVATTYCRDAEDRADLAQEIMAQLWQAWPRYDATRPFSTWMYRVALNVAISHVRGVYRGARHFIPLDDGHGQVADETVDHESNERLAMLDQLIAGLDGLNRALLLLYLDERSHREIADILGISESNVGTRIGRLKQRLRDQLA
;
A
#
# COMPACT_ATOMS: atom_id res chain seq x y z
N MET A 1 -0.65 18.95 35.16
CA MET A 1 -1.01 17.86 34.28
C MET A 1 -0.14 18.01 33.03
N ALA A 2 0.95 17.25 33.00
CA ALA A 2 1.97 17.41 31.96
C ALA A 2 1.45 16.82 30.64
N THR A 3 1.15 17.68 29.70
CA THR A 3 1.03 17.32 28.28
C THR A 3 2.42 16.85 27.87
N ILE A 4 2.59 15.57 27.70
CA ILE A 4 3.83 15.01 27.13
C ILE A 4 3.85 15.49 25.69
N ASP A 5 4.73 16.43 25.43
CA ASP A 5 4.99 17.03 24.13
C ASP A 5 5.76 16.00 23.29
N HIS A 6 5.04 15.02 22.71
CA HIS A 6 5.63 13.98 21.86
C HIS A 6 5.98 14.46 20.45
N HIS A 7 5.89 15.77 20.19
CA HIS A 7 6.02 16.31 18.85
C HIS A 7 7.41 16.75 18.43
N ASP A 8 8.39 16.76 19.34
CA ASP A 8 9.73 17.28 19.03
C ASP A 8 10.84 16.21 19.11
N ASP A 9 10.49 14.95 19.23
CA ASP A 9 11.47 13.88 19.40
C ASP A 9 11.56 13.02 18.12
N GLY A 10 12.53 13.36 17.28
CA GLY A 10 12.86 12.53 16.11
C GLY A 10 13.19 11.07 16.45
N ALA A 11 13.61 10.81 17.70
CA ALA A 11 13.82 9.47 18.21
C ALA A 11 12.49 8.69 18.34
N GLY A 12 11.44 9.32 18.83
CA GLY A 12 10.10 8.70 18.92
C GLY A 12 9.51 8.37 17.58
N PHE A 13 9.69 9.24 16.59
CA PHE A 13 9.29 8.97 15.20
C PHE A 13 10.01 7.75 14.63
N THR A 14 11.34 7.72 14.73
CA THR A 14 12.16 6.63 14.19
C THR A 14 11.79 5.30 14.83
N GLU A 15 11.62 5.25 16.15
CA GLU A 15 11.22 4.04 16.87
C GLU A 15 9.87 3.50 16.37
N LEU A 16 8.86 4.36 16.23
CA LEU A 16 7.53 3.96 15.75
C LEU A 16 7.56 3.49 14.30
N VAL A 17 8.34 4.15 13.45
CA VAL A 17 8.50 3.72 12.05
C VAL A 17 9.19 2.37 11.96
N ASP A 18 10.23 2.14 12.76
CA ASP A 18 10.95 0.85 12.79
C ASP A 18 10.06 -0.30 13.26
N ILE A 19 9.25 -0.08 14.31
CA ILE A 19 8.26 -1.07 14.77
C ILE A 19 7.27 -1.43 13.66
N HIS A 20 6.87 -0.45 12.86
CA HIS A 20 5.87 -0.60 11.80
C HIS A 20 6.47 -0.67 10.39
N ALA A 21 7.76 -0.94 10.25
CA ALA A 21 8.46 -0.98 8.94
C ALA A 21 7.84 -1.95 7.93
N GLY A 22 7.15 -2.99 8.42
CA GLY A 22 6.39 -3.91 7.59
C GLY A 22 5.29 -3.24 6.74
N ILE A 23 4.67 -2.17 7.25
CA ILE A 23 3.66 -1.40 6.52
C ILE A 23 4.28 -0.75 5.28
N LEU A 24 5.42 -0.09 5.44
CA LEU A 24 6.13 0.55 4.35
C LEU A 24 6.47 -0.44 3.23
N ARG A 25 7.00 -1.61 3.61
CA ARG A 25 7.34 -2.68 2.68
C ARG A 25 6.10 -3.22 1.95
N LYS A 26 5.02 -3.50 2.66
CA LYS A 26 3.76 -3.98 2.08
C LYS A 26 3.20 -3.00 1.06
N VAL A 27 3.15 -1.72 1.40
CA VAL A 27 2.64 -0.69 0.50
C VAL A 27 3.53 -0.56 -0.74
N ALA A 28 4.84 -0.43 -0.56
CA ALA A 28 5.77 -0.29 -1.69
C ALA A 28 5.69 -1.50 -2.65
N THR A 29 5.65 -2.73 -2.12
CA THR A 29 5.54 -3.95 -2.92
C THR A 29 4.20 -4.07 -3.65
N THR A 30 3.12 -3.62 -3.03
CA THR A 30 1.77 -3.67 -3.64
C THR A 30 1.64 -2.72 -4.83
N TYR A 31 2.33 -1.58 -4.79
CA TYR A 31 2.19 -0.54 -5.81
C TYR A 31 3.30 -0.52 -6.86
N CYS A 32 4.48 -1.06 -6.57
CA CYS A 32 5.63 -1.07 -7.46
C CYS A 32 6.18 -2.48 -7.64
N ARG A 33 6.41 -2.88 -8.91
CA ARG A 33 7.00 -4.19 -9.24
C ARG A 33 8.51 -4.14 -9.24
N ASP A 34 9.07 -3.06 -9.76
CA ASP A 34 10.51 -2.86 -9.85
C ASP A 34 11.12 -2.45 -8.49
N ALA A 35 12.33 -2.91 -8.20
CA ALA A 35 13.02 -2.64 -6.94
C ALA A 35 13.40 -1.16 -6.78
N GLU A 36 13.76 -0.50 -7.88
CA GLU A 36 14.10 0.93 -7.89
C GLU A 36 12.87 1.78 -7.58
N ASP A 37 11.75 1.52 -8.28
CA ASP A 37 10.48 2.19 -8.02
C ASP A 37 9.97 1.98 -6.59
N ARG A 38 10.17 0.77 -6.04
CA ARG A 38 9.84 0.50 -4.62
C ARG A 38 10.67 1.33 -3.67
N ALA A 39 11.96 1.47 -3.93
CA ALA A 39 12.85 2.29 -3.11
C ALA A 39 12.45 3.77 -3.19
N ASP A 40 12.15 4.28 -4.37
CA ASP A 40 11.71 5.66 -4.59
C ASP A 40 10.38 5.93 -3.88
N LEU A 41 9.40 5.04 -4.02
CA LEU A 41 8.12 5.16 -3.32
C LEU A 41 8.30 5.11 -1.79
N ALA A 42 9.15 4.23 -1.29
CA ALA A 42 9.44 4.13 0.14
C ALA A 42 10.06 5.43 0.67
N GLN A 43 11.00 6.04 -0.06
CA GLN A 43 11.58 7.34 0.31
C GLN A 43 10.54 8.46 0.32
N GLU A 44 9.66 8.50 -0.68
CA GLU A 44 8.59 9.49 -0.74
C GLU A 44 7.62 9.36 0.43
N ILE A 45 7.23 8.12 0.75
CA ILE A 45 6.38 7.84 1.93
C ILE A 45 7.06 8.31 3.21
N MET A 46 8.35 7.99 3.40
CA MET A 46 9.11 8.40 4.58
C MET A 46 9.18 9.93 4.71
N ALA A 47 9.41 10.64 3.61
CA ALA A 47 9.42 12.09 3.60
C ALA A 47 8.06 12.68 4.01
N GLN A 48 6.97 12.12 3.50
CA GLN A 48 5.61 12.56 3.86
C GLN A 48 5.24 12.22 5.31
N LEU A 49 5.65 11.07 5.81
CA LEU A 49 5.48 10.70 7.22
C LEU A 49 6.21 11.70 8.14
N TRP A 50 7.45 12.04 7.81
CA TRP A 50 8.23 13.03 8.56
C TRP A 50 7.59 14.41 8.54
N GLN A 51 7.12 14.88 7.39
CA GLN A 51 6.42 16.16 7.27
C GLN A 51 5.08 16.19 8.03
N ALA A 52 4.39 15.06 8.09
CA ALA A 52 3.11 14.93 8.76
C ALA A 52 3.25 14.65 10.27
N TRP A 53 4.43 14.26 10.74
CA TRP A 53 4.70 13.87 12.13
C TRP A 53 4.24 14.90 13.17
N PRO A 54 4.48 16.22 13.01
CA PRO A 54 4.00 17.21 13.97
C PRO A 54 2.48 17.26 14.14
N ARG A 55 1.72 16.66 13.23
CA ARG A 55 0.25 16.61 13.26
C ARG A 55 -0.28 15.23 13.66
N TYR A 56 0.60 14.30 13.98
CA TYR A 56 0.20 12.98 14.42
C TYR A 56 -0.51 13.07 15.77
N ASP A 57 -1.69 12.48 15.85
CA ASP A 57 -2.48 12.39 17.07
C ASP A 57 -2.17 11.06 17.77
N ALA A 58 -1.41 11.12 18.86
CA ALA A 58 -1.00 9.95 19.65
C ALA A 58 -2.17 9.21 20.32
N THR A 59 -3.37 9.75 20.32
CA THR A 59 -4.59 9.06 20.80
C THR A 59 -5.10 8.01 19.79
N ARG A 60 -4.59 8.03 18.56
CA ARG A 60 -4.91 7.07 17.50
C ARG A 60 -3.76 6.08 17.29
N PRO A 61 -4.06 4.83 16.87
CA PRO A 61 -3.01 3.85 16.56
C PRO A 61 -2.07 4.38 15.47
N PHE A 62 -0.76 4.30 15.72
CA PHE A 62 0.25 4.72 14.75
C PHE A 62 0.13 3.97 13.42
N SER A 63 -0.17 2.67 13.46
CA SER A 63 -0.35 1.85 12.25
C SER A 63 -1.46 2.39 11.34
N THR A 64 -2.57 2.85 11.91
CA THR A 64 -3.68 3.45 11.14
C THR A 64 -3.25 4.75 10.47
N TRP A 65 -2.56 5.62 11.21
CA TRP A 65 -2.04 6.87 10.66
C TRP A 65 -0.97 6.62 9.59
N MET A 66 -0.04 5.71 9.83
CA MET A 66 1.01 5.35 8.88
C MET A 66 0.43 4.79 7.57
N TYR A 67 -0.55 3.88 7.64
CA TYR A 67 -1.25 3.39 6.45
C TYR A 67 -1.93 4.51 5.67
N ARG A 68 -2.59 5.42 6.37
CA ARG A 68 -3.27 6.56 5.73
C ARG A 68 -2.30 7.43 4.92
N VAL A 69 -1.17 7.79 5.50
CA VAL A 69 -0.14 8.58 4.80
C VAL A 69 0.47 7.77 3.66
N ALA A 70 0.91 6.54 3.91
CA ALA A 70 1.56 5.69 2.93
C ALA A 70 0.67 5.39 1.71
N LEU A 71 -0.59 5.05 1.93
CA LEU A 71 -1.53 4.74 0.84
C LEU A 71 -1.92 5.98 0.04
N ASN A 72 -2.06 7.15 0.68
CA ASN A 72 -2.29 8.39 -0.05
C ASN A 72 -1.12 8.73 -0.99
N VAL A 73 0.11 8.55 -0.54
CA VAL A 73 1.32 8.73 -1.37
C VAL A 73 1.34 7.72 -2.50
N ALA A 74 1.13 6.44 -2.20
CA ALA A 74 1.17 5.35 -3.19
C ALA A 74 0.08 5.52 -4.27
N ILE A 75 -1.14 5.87 -3.90
CA ILE A 75 -2.24 6.13 -4.84
C ILE A 75 -1.90 7.33 -5.74
N SER A 76 -1.32 8.38 -5.18
CA SER A 76 -0.89 9.56 -5.95
C SER A 76 0.27 9.24 -6.89
N HIS A 77 1.22 8.41 -6.44
CA HIS A 77 2.35 7.94 -7.24
C HIS A 77 1.87 7.18 -8.50
N VAL A 78 0.97 6.22 -8.33
CA VAL A 78 0.38 5.47 -9.46
C VAL A 78 -0.38 6.40 -10.41
N ARG A 79 -1.13 7.38 -9.90
CA ARG A 79 -1.81 8.39 -10.75
C ARG A 79 -0.80 9.24 -11.51
N GLY A 80 0.31 9.62 -10.91
CA GLY A 80 1.40 10.36 -11.54
C GLY A 80 2.06 9.58 -12.66
N VAL A 81 2.38 8.32 -12.45
CA VAL A 81 2.91 7.39 -13.47
C VAL A 81 1.91 7.22 -14.61
N TYR A 82 0.63 7.06 -14.32
CA TYR A 82 -0.42 6.97 -15.37
C TYR A 82 -0.55 8.25 -16.21
N ARG A 83 -0.38 9.43 -15.59
CA ARG A 83 -0.37 10.71 -16.32
C ARG A 83 0.87 10.87 -17.19
N GLY A 84 2.04 10.41 -16.71
CA GLY A 84 3.29 10.37 -17.47
C GLY A 84 3.26 9.35 -18.62
N ALA A 85 2.65 8.18 -18.42
CA ALA A 85 2.53 7.12 -19.40
C ALA A 85 1.59 7.47 -20.57
N ARG A 86 0.75 8.48 -20.47
CA ARG A 86 -0.02 9.02 -21.62
C ARG A 86 0.88 9.64 -22.70
N HIS A 87 2.14 9.91 -22.38
CA HIS A 87 3.14 10.44 -23.33
C HIS A 87 4.27 9.46 -23.64
N PHE A 88 4.27 8.28 -23.06
CA PHE A 88 5.28 7.25 -23.35
C PHE A 88 4.59 5.96 -23.79
N ILE A 89 4.84 5.56 -25.03
CA ILE A 89 4.50 4.23 -25.55
C ILE A 89 5.34 3.22 -24.76
N PRO A 90 4.72 2.19 -24.14
CA PRO A 90 5.51 1.19 -23.44
C PRO A 90 6.26 0.34 -24.45
N LEU A 91 7.56 0.49 -24.50
CA LEU A 91 8.45 -0.50 -25.07
C LEU A 91 8.83 -1.48 -23.94
N ASP A 92 8.19 -2.66 -24.06
CA ASP A 92 8.75 -3.99 -23.85
C ASP A 92 9.36 -4.40 -22.49
N ASP A 93 8.77 -5.45 -21.94
CA ASP A 93 9.34 -6.62 -21.29
C ASP A 93 10.69 -6.46 -20.55
N GLY A 94 10.62 -6.08 -19.31
CA GLY A 94 11.68 -6.33 -18.34
C GLY A 94 11.22 -7.34 -17.29
N HIS A 95 11.38 -8.61 -17.53
CA HIS A 95 11.25 -9.69 -16.56
C HIS A 95 12.34 -9.54 -15.49
N GLY A 96 12.01 -8.88 -14.40
CA GLY A 96 12.79 -8.94 -13.17
C GLY A 96 12.29 -10.09 -12.32
N GLN A 97 12.63 -11.32 -12.68
CA GLN A 97 12.47 -12.48 -11.79
C GLN A 97 13.42 -12.35 -10.62
N VAL A 98 12.88 -12.15 -9.42
CA VAL A 98 13.56 -12.66 -8.23
C VAL A 98 13.08 -14.09 -8.09
N ALA A 99 13.89 -15.00 -8.62
CA ALA A 99 13.73 -16.43 -8.42
C ALA A 99 14.07 -16.75 -6.97
N ASP A 100 13.08 -17.08 -6.18
CA ASP A 100 13.26 -17.93 -5.01
C ASP A 100 13.00 -19.36 -5.50
N GLU A 101 14.08 -20.14 -5.59
CA GLU A 101 14.05 -21.52 -6.03
C GLU A 101 13.33 -22.39 -5.00
N THR A 102 12.27 -23.02 -5.43
CA THR A 102 11.51 -24.18 -4.93
C THR A 102 10.01 -23.90 -4.74
N VAL A 103 9.35 -23.44 -5.77
CA VAL A 103 7.88 -23.46 -5.80
C VAL A 103 7.45 -24.17 -7.08
N ASP A 104 6.60 -25.16 -6.92
CA ASP A 104 5.94 -25.92 -7.97
C ASP A 104 5.46 -25.01 -9.12
N HIS A 105 5.71 -25.41 -10.37
CA HIS A 105 5.38 -24.62 -11.56
C HIS A 105 3.93 -24.14 -11.59
N GLU A 106 3.01 -24.95 -11.11
CA GLU A 106 1.57 -24.64 -11.05
C GLU A 106 1.25 -23.52 -10.03
N SER A 107 1.99 -23.50 -8.90
CA SER A 107 1.89 -22.43 -7.91
C SER A 107 2.48 -21.11 -8.42
N ASN A 108 3.54 -21.15 -9.23
CA ASN A 108 4.15 -19.97 -9.85
C ASN A 108 3.24 -19.32 -10.89
N GLU A 109 2.53 -20.10 -11.71
CA GLU A 109 1.57 -19.57 -12.68
C GLU A 109 0.40 -18.87 -12.00
N ARG A 110 -0.12 -19.45 -10.92
CA ARG A 110 -1.21 -18.84 -10.12
C ARG A 110 -0.78 -17.56 -9.43
N LEU A 111 0.43 -17.52 -8.88
CA LEU A 111 1.00 -16.31 -8.28
C LEU A 111 1.22 -15.21 -9.33
N ALA A 112 1.77 -15.54 -10.49
CA ALA A 112 1.94 -14.60 -11.59
C ALA A 112 0.60 -14.03 -12.07
N MET A 113 -0.42 -14.88 -12.16
CA MET A 113 -1.78 -14.45 -12.52
C MET A 113 -2.37 -13.52 -11.45
N LEU A 114 -2.19 -13.82 -10.18
CA LEU A 114 -2.63 -12.95 -9.07
C LEU A 114 -1.92 -11.60 -9.11
N ASP A 115 -0.62 -11.58 -9.35
CA ASP A 115 0.16 -10.34 -9.49
C ASP A 115 -0.33 -9.48 -10.66
N GLN A 116 -0.67 -10.10 -11.79
CA GLN A 116 -1.25 -9.40 -12.93
C GLN A 116 -2.64 -8.81 -12.61
N LEU A 117 -3.45 -9.57 -11.88
CA LEU A 117 -4.77 -9.11 -11.44
C LEU A 117 -4.67 -7.90 -10.50
N ILE A 118 -3.76 -7.96 -9.53
CA ILE A 118 -3.50 -6.86 -8.59
C ILE A 118 -3.00 -5.62 -9.36
N ALA A 119 -2.10 -5.81 -10.33
CA ALA A 119 -1.58 -4.72 -11.14
C ALA A 119 -2.65 -4.06 -12.03
N GLY A 120 -3.68 -4.79 -12.42
CA GLY A 120 -4.83 -4.28 -13.16
C GLY A 120 -5.86 -3.54 -12.30
N LEU A 121 -5.73 -3.55 -10.98
CA LEU A 121 -6.60 -2.80 -10.08
C LEU A 121 -6.19 -1.31 -10.06
N ASP A 122 -7.18 -0.45 -9.93
CA ASP A 122 -6.92 0.97 -9.61
C ASP A 122 -6.31 1.12 -8.21
N GLY A 123 -5.75 2.30 -7.93
CA GLY A 123 -5.04 2.56 -6.68
C GLY A 123 -5.87 2.33 -5.42
N LEU A 124 -7.15 2.68 -5.45
CA LEU A 124 -8.05 2.50 -4.30
C LEU A 124 -8.39 1.02 -4.08
N ASN A 125 -8.66 0.27 -5.13
CA ASN A 125 -8.96 -1.15 -5.01
C ASN A 125 -7.73 -1.97 -4.58
N ARG A 126 -6.51 -1.56 -4.96
CA ARG A 126 -5.27 -2.13 -4.41
C ARG A 126 -5.15 -1.88 -2.89
N ALA A 127 -5.44 -0.66 -2.45
CA ALA A 127 -5.43 -0.33 -1.02
C ALA A 127 -6.46 -1.16 -0.23
N LEU A 128 -7.67 -1.29 -0.75
CA LEU A 128 -8.71 -2.12 -0.16
C LEU A 128 -8.29 -3.59 -0.04
N LEU A 129 -7.71 -4.15 -1.10
CA LEU A 129 -7.24 -5.53 -1.09
C LEU A 129 -6.10 -5.72 -0.08
N LEU A 130 -5.11 -4.82 -0.07
CA LEU A 130 -4.00 -4.86 0.88
C LEU A 130 -4.49 -4.86 2.33
N LEU A 131 -5.35 -3.91 2.68
CA LEU A 131 -5.87 -3.77 4.05
C LEU A 131 -6.77 -4.94 4.45
N TYR A 132 -7.54 -5.48 3.51
CA TYR A 132 -8.35 -6.67 3.72
C TYR A 132 -7.49 -7.91 3.99
N LEU A 133 -6.41 -8.10 3.22
CA LEU A 133 -5.46 -9.20 3.43
C LEU A 133 -4.62 -9.03 4.71
N ASP A 134 -4.44 -7.80 5.16
CA ASP A 134 -3.83 -7.47 6.46
C ASP A 134 -4.82 -7.57 7.64
N GLU A 135 -5.98 -8.21 7.39
CA GLU A 135 -7.02 -8.50 8.37
C GLU A 135 -7.58 -7.27 9.10
N ARG A 136 -7.51 -6.08 8.46
CA ARG A 136 -8.12 -4.87 9.01
C ARG A 136 -9.65 -4.96 8.95
N SER A 137 -10.30 -4.51 10.02
CA SER A 137 -11.76 -4.41 10.03
C SER A 137 -12.26 -3.39 9.02
N HIS A 138 -13.50 -3.52 8.56
CA HIS A 138 -14.12 -2.53 7.65
C HIS A 138 -14.08 -1.12 8.22
N ARG A 139 -14.22 -0.98 9.54
CA ARG A 139 -14.12 0.30 10.24
C ARG A 139 -12.71 0.90 10.16
N GLU A 140 -11.67 0.10 10.42
CA GLU A 140 -10.28 0.54 10.28
C GLU A 140 -9.96 0.94 8.83
N ILE A 141 -10.41 0.14 7.85
CA ILE A 141 -10.24 0.44 6.43
C ILE A 141 -10.94 1.75 6.06
N ALA A 142 -12.16 1.96 6.55
CA ALA A 142 -12.91 3.19 6.36
C ALA A 142 -12.15 4.41 6.91
N ASP A 143 -11.60 4.29 8.13
CA ASP A 143 -10.79 5.32 8.76
C ASP A 143 -9.50 5.62 7.98
N ILE A 144 -8.80 4.59 7.52
CA ILE A 144 -7.55 4.71 6.75
C ILE A 144 -7.81 5.39 5.40
N LEU A 145 -8.83 4.95 4.67
CA LEU A 145 -9.09 5.39 3.29
C LEU A 145 -10.00 6.63 3.19
N GLY A 146 -10.61 7.06 4.30
CA GLY A 146 -11.51 8.21 4.31
C GLY A 146 -12.81 7.97 3.55
N ILE A 147 -13.33 6.75 3.54
CA ILE A 147 -14.61 6.36 2.94
C ILE A 147 -15.54 5.77 4.00
N SER A 148 -16.83 5.60 3.69
CA SER A 148 -17.76 5.00 4.63
C SER A 148 -17.52 3.50 4.79
N GLU A 149 -17.82 2.95 5.96
CA GLU A 149 -17.74 1.52 6.24
C GLU A 149 -18.63 0.68 5.29
N SER A 150 -19.81 1.19 4.97
CA SER A 150 -20.70 0.59 3.98
C SER A 150 -20.08 0.54 2.58
N ASN A 151 -19.37 1.59 2.17
CA ASN A 151 -18.64 1.64 0.90
C ASN A 151 -17.50 0.62 0.88
N VAL A 152 -16.76 0.46 1.99
CA VAL A 152 -15.73 -0.58 2.15
C VAL A 152 -16.32 -1.97 1.91
N GLY A 153 -17.42 -2.32 2.58
CA GLY A 153 -18.07 -3.62 2.44
C GLY A 153 -18.52 -3.91 1.01
N THR A 154 -19.17 -2.94 0.37
CA THR A 154 -19.62 -3.06 -1.02
C THR A 154 -18.46 -3.26 -1.99
N ARG A 155 -17.40 -2.47 -1.86
CA ARG A 155 -16.22 -2.57 -2.75
C ARG A 155 -15.45 -3.85 -2.55
N ILE A 156 -15.24 -4.30 -1.32
CA ILE A 156 -14.59 -5.59 -1.02
C ILE A 156 -15.42 -6.74 -1.60
N GLY A 157 -16.76 -6.71 -1.48
CA GLY A 157 -17.62 -7.70 -2.07
C GLY A 157 -17.48 -7.81 -3.58
N ARG A 158 -17.47 -6.66 -4.28
CA ARG A 158 -17.26 -6.62 -5.74
C ARG A 158 -15.85 -7.08 -6.14
N LEU A 159 -14.84 -6.70 -5.36
CA LEU A 159 -13.46 -7.11 -5.59
C LEU A 159 -13.29 -8.62 -5.47
N LYS A 160 -13.85 -9.23 -4.42
CA LYS A 160 -13.85 -10.67 -4.24
C LYS A 160 -14.54 -11.40 -5.38
N GLN A 161 -15.68 -10.89 -5.86
CA GLN A 161 -16.39 -11.50 -6.97
C GLN A 161 -15.54 -11.43 -8.24
N ARG A 162 -14.98 -10.27 -8.56
CA ARG A 162 -14.11 -10.10 -9.72
C ARG A 162 -12.91 -11.06 -9.69
N LEU A 163 -12.26 -11.20 -8.52
CA LEU A 163 -11.12 -12.12 -8.37
C LEU A 163 -11.54 -13.58 -8.57
N ARG A 164 -12.70 -14.00 -8.02
CA ARG A 164 -13.21 -15.35 -8.26
C ARG A 164 -13.48 -15.63 -9.72
N ASP A 165 -14.13 -14.69 -10.42
CA ASP A 165 -14.48 -14.84 -11.83
C ASP A 165 -13.23 -14.94 -12.73
N GLN A 166 -12.14 -14.33 -12.34
CA GLN A 166 -10.87 -14.35 -13.09
C GLN A 166 -9.94 -15.51 -12.73
N LEU A 167 -10.12 -16.11 -11.55
CA LEU A 167 -9.33 -17.26 -11.09
C LEU A 167 -10.03 -18.61 -11.28
N ALA A 168 -11.29 -18.57 -11.70
CA ALA A 168 -12.05 -19.78 -12.04
C ALA A 168 -11.73 -20.24 -13.45
#